data_50a4b69cd7fec5d3ea7f24b060b6591d
#
_entry.id   50a4b69cd7fec5d3ea7f24b060b6591d
#
_cell.length_a   1.000
_cell.length_b   1.000
_cell.length_c   1.000
_cell.angle_alpha   90.00
_cell.angle_beta   90.00
_cell.angle_gamma   90.00
#
_symmetry.space_group_name_H-M   'P 1'
#
loop_
_entity.id
_entity.type
_entity.pdbx_description
1 polymer ?
#
loop_
_entity_poly.entity_id
_entity_poly.type
_entity_poly.pdbx_seq_one_letter_code
_entity_poly.pdbx_strand_id
1 'polypeptide(L)'
;MERTNQPLTNEAARKLMAMDVQDKEILTYEKLDEWYTAWGGQCYVSFSGGKDSTVLAYLAARYLSSFRTPPWELNLVFVNTGLEYPEIQKFVNEYADWLRREFPRVTVNLVRLGPKMNIRQVVTKYGYSIVSKDVANCVWLARRSGNGTRMARLRGELLDKDGTPSAHNCENWAFLLDAPFLVSSECCRIMKKNTAHKYDVETK
;
A
#
# COMPACT_ATOMS: atom_id res chain seq x y z
N MET A 1 21.88 4.96 -1.91
CA MET A 1 21.13 6.06 -2.55
C MET A 1 20.21 6.66 -1.50
N GLU A 2 20.48 7.88 -1.01
CA GLU A 2 19.60 8.56 -0.07
C GLU A 2 18.26 8.81 -0.75
N ARG A 3 17.19 8.28 -0.17
CA ARG A 3 15.84 8.62 -0.62
C ARG A 3 15.63 10.10 -0.31
N THR A 4 15.65 10.95 -1.32
CA THR A 4 15.14 12.31 -1.19
C THR A 4 13.63 12.23 -1.04
N ASN A 5 13.18 11.99 0.19
CA ASN A 5 11.77 12.03 0.59
C ASN A 5 11.25 13.48 0.64
N GLN A 6 11.69 14.32 -0.28
CA GLN A 6 11.11 15.65 -0.38
C GLN A 6 9.71 15.52 -1.00
N PRO A 7 8.68 16.00 -0.33
CA PRO A 7 7.34 16.01 -0.90
C PRO A 7 7.36 16.83 -2.20
N LEU A 8 6.70 16.32 -3.23
CA LEU A 8 6.50 17.04 -4.49
C LEU A 8 5.88 18.40 -4.20
N THR A 9 6.45 19.46 -4.76
CA THR A 9 5.80 20.78 -4.73
C THR A 9 4.49 20.72 -5.51
N ASN A 10 3.54 21.59 -5.16
CA ASN A 10 2.27 21.68 -5.90
C ASN A 10 2.48 21.97 -7.39
N GLU A 11 3.52 22.71 -7.75
CA GLU A 11 3.86 23.02 -9.15
C GLU A 11 4.38 21.75 -9.86
N ALA A 12 5.28 20.97 -9.24
CA ALA A 12 5.77 19.72 -9.80
C ALA A 12 4.65 18.71 -9.97
N ALA A 13 3.75 18.61 -9.00
CA ALA A 13 2.56 17.76 -9.10
C ALA A 13 1.67 18.15 -10.29
N ARG A 14 1.40 19.46 -10.49
CA ARG A 14 0.61 19.96 -11.63
C ARG A 14 1.29 19.65 -12.96
N LYS A 15 2.60 19.81 -13.07
CA LYS A 15 3.36 19.45 -14.27
C LYS A 15 3.22 17.97 -14.61
N LEU A 16 3.39 17.08 -13.62
CA LEU A 16 3.21 15.64 -13.81
C LEU A 16 1.76 15.29 -14.21
N MET A 17 0.77 15.95 -13.64
CA MET A 17 -0.63 15.72 -13.99
C MET A 17 -0.94 16.15 -15.44
N ALA A 18 -0.32 17.24 -15.91
CA ALA A 18 -0.52 17.80 -17.25
C ALA A 18 0.22 17.03 -18.36
N MET A 19 1.17 16.17 -18.03
CA MET A 19 1.89 15.33 -19.00
C MET A 19 0.91 14.43 -19.74
N ASP A 20 1.20 14.16 -21.01
CA ASP A 20 0.45 13.15 -21.76
C ASP A 20 0.76 11.72 -21.28
N VAL A 21 0.08 10.73 -21.85
CA VAL A 21 0.23 9.33 -21.45
C VAL A 21 1.60 8.79 -21.84
N GLN A 22 2.13 9.21 -22.99
CA GLN A 22 3.42 8.73 -23.50
C GLN A 22 4.57 9.23 -22.63
N ASP A 23 4.56 10.50 -22.27
CA ASP A 23 5.55 11.08 -21.36
C ASP A 23 5.51 10.43 -19.98
N LYS A 24 4.30 10.15 -19.44
CA LYS A 24 4.14 9.42 -18.18
C LYS A 24 4.68 7.99 -18.25
N GLU A 25 4.52 7.33 -19.39
CA GLU A 25 5.04 6.00 -19.65
C GLU A 25 6.59 6.01 -19.65
N ILE A 26 7.20 6.96 -20.35
CA ILE A 26 8.66 7.15 -20.38
C ILE A 26 9.19 7.38 -18.96
N LEU A 27 8.61 8.31 -18.23
CA LEU A 27 8.99 8.61 -16.85
C LEU A 27 8.86 7.37 -15.94
N THR A 28 7.86 6.53 -16.19
CA THR A 28 7.68 5.27 -15.44
C THR A 28 8.80 4.29 -15.77
N TYR A 29 9.22 4.17 -17.02
CA TYR A 29 10.35 3.31 -17.41
C TYR A 29 11.67 3.79 -16.81
N GLU A 30 11.92 5.09 -16.75
CA GLU A 30 13.09 5.64 -16.05
C GLU A 30 13.10 5.24 -14.58
N LYS A 31 11.95 5.33 -13.90
CA LYS A 31 11.83 4.91 -12.51
C LYS A 31 11.98 3.41 -12.30
N LEU A 32 11.45 2.61 -13.20
CA LEU A 32 11.64 1.16 -13.19
C LEU A 32 13.12 0.79 -13.39
N ASP A 33 13.80 1.49 -14.31
CA ASP A 33 15.23 1.30 -14.56
C ASP A 33 16.10 1.64 -13.35
N GLU A 34 15.83 2.78 -12.71
CA GLU A 34 16.50 3.19 -11.48
C GLU A 34 16.37 2.11 -10.39
N TRP A 35 15.15 1.61 -10.17
CA TRP A 35 14.87 0.59 -9.15
C TRP A 35 15.50 -0.76 -9.52
N TYR A 36 15.30 -1.23 -10.74
CA TYR A 36 15.81 -2.51 -11.20
C TYR A 36 17.35 -2.55 -11.12
N THR A 37 18.01 -1.47 -11.52
CA THR A 37 19.46 -1.35 -11.45
C THR A 37 19.96 -1.26 -10.01
N ALA A 38 19.32 -0.45 -9.17
CA ALA A 38 19.72 -0.26 -7.78
C ALA A 38 19.64 -1.56 -6.95
N TRP A 39 18.73 -2.47 -7.30
CA TRP A 39 18.51 -3.73 -6.60
C TRP A 39 19.01 -4.97 -7.37
N GLY A 40 19.78 -4.78 -8.43
CA GLY A 40 20.32 -5.88 -9.23
C GLY A 40 19.25 -6.82 -9.78
N GLY A 41 18.06 -6.29 -10.09
CA GLY A 41 16.92 -7.08 -10.57
C GLY A 41 16.10 -7.79 -9.47
N GLN A 42 16.52 -7.73 -8.21
CA GLN A 42 15.79 -8.32 -7.09
C GLN A 42 14.60 -7.44 -6.69
N CYS A 43 13.63 -7.34 -7.59
CA CYS A 43 12.45 -6.51 -7.44
C CYS A 43 11.18 -7.31 -7.68
N TYR A 44 10.08 -6.83 -7.13
CA TYR A 44 8.76 -7.36 -7.42
C TYR A 44 7.72 -6.24 -7.52
N VAL A 45 6.60 -6.51 -8.17
CA VAL A 45 5.42 -5.65 -8.17
C VAL A 45 4.47 -6.14 -7.10
N SER A 46 4.15 -5.28 -6.12
CA SER A 46 3.06 -5.55 -5.17
C SER A 46 1.74 -5.48 -5.92
N PHE A 47 1.20 -6.64 -6.29
CA PHE A 47 0.06 -6.78 -7.19
C PHE A 47 -1.21 -7.05 -6.40
N SER A 48 -2.07 -6.04 -6.28
CA SER A 48 -3.33 -6.15 -5.52
C SER A 48 -4.55 -6.50 -6.39
N GLY A 49 -4.40 -6.55 -7.72
CA GLY A 49 -5.52 -6.64 -8.65
C GLY A 49 -6.30 -5.34 -8.83
N GLY A 50 -5.88 -4.24 -8.18
CA GLY A 50 -6.44 -2.91 -8.41
C GLY A 50 -5.81 -2.24 -9.64
N LYS A 51 -6.47 -1.21 -10.19
CA LYS A 51 -6.09 -0.54 -11.44
C LYS A 51 -4.62 -0.12 -11.48
N ASP A 52 -4.11 0.51 -10.42
CA ASP A 52 -2.76 1.06 -10.40
C ASP A 52 -1.70 -0.05 -10.44
N SER A 53 -1.89 -1.12 -9.65
CA SER A 53 -0.99 -2.28 -9.65
C SER A 53 -1.06 -3.08 -10.96
N THR A 54 -2.20 -3.07 -11.62
CA THR A 54 -2.41 -3.72 -12.94
C THR A 54 -1.62 -2.98 -14.02
N VAL A 55 -1.74 -1.65 -14.06
CA VAL A 55 -0.96 -0.81 -15.00
C VAL A 55 0.54 -0.96 -14.72
N LEU A 56 0.95 -0.91 -13.45
CA LEU A 56 2.37 -1.07 -13.09
C LEU A 56 2.91 -2.44 -13.51
N ALA A 57 2.15 -3.53 -13.32
CA ALA A 57 2.57 -4.87 -13.75
C ALA A 57 2.75 -4.97 -15.27
N TYR A 58 1.85 -4.35 -16.04
CA TYR A 58 1.99 -4.25 -17.49
C TYR A 58 3.24 -3.49 -17.91
N LEU A 59 3.43 -2.28 -17.36
CA LEU A 59 4.59 -1.45 -17.70
C LEU A 59 5.90 -2.11 -17.29
N ALA A 60 5.93 -2.82 -16.16
CA ALA A 60 7.10 -3.58 -15.74
C ALA A 60 7.42 -4.75 -16.71
N ALA A 61 6.40 -5.50 -17.14
CA ALA A 61 6.60 -6.56 -18.14
C ALA A 61 7.11 -6.02 -19.47
N ARG A 62 6.51 -4.92 -19.95
CA ARG A 62 6.92 -4.25 -21.19
C ARG A 62 8.32 -3.66 -21.09
N TYR A 63 8.66 -3.03 -19.96
CA TYR A 63 10.01 -2.54 -19.69
C TYR A 63 11.04 -3.67 -19.77
N LEU A 64 10.82 -4.78 -19.06
CA LEU A 64 11.73 -5.92 -19.07
C LEU A 64 11.92 -6.48 -20.47
N SER A 65 10.85 -6.67 -21.23
CA SER A 65 10.92 -7.26 -22.57
C SER A 65 11.59 -6.36 -23.62
N SER A 66 11.54 -5.03 -23.43
CA SER A 66 11.98 -4.06 -24.43
C SER A 66 13.35 -3.44 -24.15
N PHE A 67 13.71 -3.26 -22.87
CA PHE A 67 14.87 -2.44 -22.48
C PHE A 67 15.94 -3.21 -21.70
N ARG A 68 15.73 -4.50 -21.41
CA ARG A 68 16.68 -5.28 -20.60
C ARG A 68 17.17 -6.52 -21.34
N THR A 69 18.32 -7.04 -20.88
CA THR A 69 18.88 -8.32 -21.32
C THR A 69 18.38 -9.47 -20.46
N PRO A 70 18.17 -10.69 -21.01
CA PRO A 70 17.74 -11.86 -20.22
C PRO A 70 18.74 -12.22 -19.10
N PRO A 71 18.30 -12.91 -18.04
CA PRO A 71 16.94 -13.43 -17.86
C PRO A 71 15.93 -12.35 -17.46
N TRP A 72 14.73 -12.41 -18.01
CA TRP A 72 13.65 -11.48 -17.68
C TRP A 72 12.66 -12.14 -16.73
N GLU A 73 12.71 -11.75 -15.46
CA GLU A 73 11.79 -12.23 -14.43
C GLU A 73 10.96 -11.08 -13.89
N LEU A 74 9.65 -11.26 -13.89
CA LEU A 74 8.68 -10.37 -13.25
C LEU A 74 7.98 -11.11 -12.12
N ASN A 75 8.31 -10.75 -10.90
CA ASN A 75 7.64 -11.28 -9.71
C ASN A 75 6.43 -10.40 -9.36
N LEU A 76 5.23 -10.96 -9.42
CA LEU A 76 3.98 -10.34 -8.97
C LEU A 76 3.65 -10.91 -7.59
N VAL A 77 3.64 -10.08 -6.56
CA VAL A 77 3.36 -10.51 -5.18
C VAL A 77 1.95 -10.08 -4.78
N PHE A 78 1.06 -11.05 -4.62
CA PHE A 78 -0.31 -10.86 -4.19
C PHE A 78 -0.50 -11.30 -2.74
N VAL A 79 -0.90 -10.40 -1.87
CA VAL A 79 -1.24 -10.73 -0.48
C VAL A 79 -2.73 -11.06 -0.39
N ASN A 80 -3.04 -12.34 -0.32
CA ASN A 80 -4.40 -12.83 -0.10
C ASN A 80 -4.72 -12.82 1.40
N THR A 81 -5.52 -11.87 1.85
CA THR A 81 -5.94 -11.76 3.26
C THR A 81 -7.13 -12.66 3.59
N GLY A 82 -7.77 -13.26 2.58
CA GLY A 82 -9.02 -13.99 2.70
C GLY A 82 -10.27 -13.08 2.73
N LEU A 83 -10.07 -11.78 2.51
CA LEU A 83 -11.15 -10.78 2.47
C LEU A 83 -11.36 -10.19 1.07
N GLU A 84 -10.51 -10.55 0.13
CA GLU A 84 -10.63 -10.13 -1.24
C GLU A 84 -11.84 -10.81 -1.90
N TYR A 85 -12.59 -10.04 -2.68
CA TYR A 85 -13.69 -10.57 -3.49
C TYR A 85 -13.19 -11.70 -4.40
N PRO A 86 -14.00 -12.76 -4.62
CA PRO A 86 -13.64 -13.87 -5.50
C PRO A 86 -13.20 -13.40 -6.90
N GLU A 87 -13.84 -12.35 -7.42
CA GLU A 87 -13.52 -11.74 -8.71
C GLU A 87 -12.10 -11.18 -8.76
N ILE A 88 -11.62 -10.57 -7.67
CA ILE A 88 -10.24 -10.08 -7.58
C ILE A 88 -9.26 -11.25 -7.60
N GLN A 89 -9.56 -12.32 -6.86
CA GLN A 89 -8.69 -13.51 -6.85
C GLN A 89 -8.63 -14.20 -8.21
N LYS A 90 -9.76 -14.24 -8.91
CA LYS A 90 -9.84 -14.74 -10.29
C LYS A 90 -9.05 -13.84 -11.23
N PHE A 91 -9.30 -12.53 -11.20
CA PHE A 91 -8.61 -11.54 -12.02
C PHE A 91 -7.09 -11.61 -11.88
N VAL A 92 -6.58 -11.73 -10.66
CA VAL A 92 -5.13 -11.82 -10.39
C VAL A 92 -4.49 -12.99 -11.14
N ASN A 93 -5.16 -14.16 -11.22
CA ASN A 93 -4.66 -15.30 -11.99
C ASN A 93 -4.75 -15.05 -13.49
N GLU A 94 -5.92 -14.64 -13.95
CA GLU A 94 -6.19 -14.41 -15.38
C GLU A 94 -5.25 -13.35 -15.96
N TYR A 95 -4.96 -12.31 -15.17
CA TYR A 95 -4.06 -11.25 -15.59
C TYR A 95 -2.59 -11.70 -15.64
N ALA A 96 -2.13 -12.49 -14.66
CA ALA A 96 -0.81 -13.08 -14.72
C ALA A 96 -0.65 -14.01 -15.93
N ASP A 97 -1.67 -14.81 -16.25
CA ASP A 97 -1.70 -15.67 -17.43
C ASP A 97 -1.73 -14.86 -18.73
N TRP A 98 -2.44 -13.74 -18.73
CA TRP A 98 -2.46 -12.81 -19.86
C TRP A 98 -1.09 -12.19 -20.08
N LEU A 99 -0.40 -11.73 -19.03
CA LEU A 99 0.97 -11.19 -19.14
C LEU A 99 1.96 -12.23 -19.69
N ARG A 100 1.85 -13.51 -19.31
CA ARG A 100 2.69 -14.60 -19.88
C ARG A 100 2.50 -14.77 -21.36
N ARG A 101 1.27 -14.60 -21.85
CA ARG A 101 0.94 -14.70 -23.29
C ARG A 101 1.39 -13.46 -24.06
N GLU A 102 1.19 -12.28 -23.49
CA GLU A 102 1.54 -10.99 -24.10
C GLU A 102 3.04 -10.79 -24.18
N PHE A 103 3.77 -11.22 -23.15
CA PHE A 103 5.22 -11.08 -23.05
C PHE A 103 5.92 -12.45 -22.92
N PRO A 104 5.95 -13.28 -23.96
CA PRO A 104 6.43 -14.67 -23.87
C PRO A 104 7.91 -14.81 -23.52
N ARG A 105 8.68 -13.73 -23.61
CA ARG A 105 10.09 -13.70 -23.21
C ARG A 105 10.29 -13.37 -21.73
N VAL A 106 9.23 -12.91 -21.03
CA VAL A 106 9.28 -12.56 -19.61
C VAL A 106 8.71 -13.70 -18.78
N THR A 107 9.50 -14.24 -17.88
CA THR A 107 9.03 -15.22 -16.90
C THR A 107 8.20 -14.50 -15.83
N VAL A 108 6.88 -14.62 -15.90
CA VAL A 108 5.97 -13.98 -14.94
C VAL A 108 5.65 -14.96 -13.81
N ASN A 109 6.12 -14.67 -12.63
CA ASN A 109 5.89 -15.43 -11.42
C ASN A 109 4.80 -14.76 -10.57
N LEU A 110 3.72 -15.49 -10.29
CA LEU A 110 2.68 -15.03 -9.35
C LEU A 110 2.90 -15.68 -7.98
N VAL A 111 3.41 -14.87 -7.05
CA VAL A 111 3.63 -15.27 -5.65
C VAL A 111 2.42 -14.89 -4.82
N ARG A 112 1.84 -15.87 -4.11
CA ARG A 112 0.70 -15.66 -3.22
C ARG A 112 1.14 -15.77 -1.79
N LEU A 113 0.92 -14.68 -1.03
CA LEU A 113 1.22 -14.61 0.39
C LEU A 113 -0.06 -14.60 1.20
N GLY A 114 -0.05 -15.30 2.33
CA GLY A 114 -1.14 -15.27 3.32
C GLY A 114 -0.66 -14.69 4.65
N PRO A 115 -1.51 -13.93 5.36
CA PRO A 115 -1.16 -13.44 6.69
C PRO A 115 -1.12 -14.58 7.71
N LYS A 116 -0.28 -14.43 8.75
CA LYS A 116 -0.23 -15.39 9.87
C LYS A 116 -1.52 -15.44 10.70
N MET A 117 -2.31 -14.39 10.67
CA MET A 117 -3.56 -14.25 11.40
C MET A 117 -4.70 -13.94 10.44
N ASN A 118 -5.81 -14.64 10.58
CA ASN A 118 -7.04 -14.29 9.87
C ASN A 118 -7.71 -13.07 10.51
N ILE A 119 -8.69 -12.48 9.81
CA ILE A 119 -9.35 -11.25 10.27
C ILE A 119 -9.99 -11.41 11.65
N ARG A 120 -10.61 -12.55 11.95
CA ARG A 120 -11.23 -12.82 13.25
C ARG A 120 -10.19 -12.75 14.38
N GLN A 121 -9.03 -13.37 14.19
CA GLN A 121 -7.93 -13.31 15.16
C GLN A 121 -7.40 -11.89 15.32
N VAL A 122 -7.31 -11.12 14.21
CA VAL A 122 -6.83 -9.74 14.24
C VAL A 122 -7.80 -8.85 15.03
N VAL A 123 -9.10 -8.89 14.73
CA VAL A 123 -10.07 -8.03 15.41
C VAL A 123 -10.24 -8.40 16.89
N THR A 124 -10.16 -9.69 17.22
CA THR A 124 -10.20 -10.15 18.62
C THR A 124 -8.99 -9.63 19.41
N LYS A 125 -7.81 -9.64 18.82
CA LYS A 125 -6.57 -9.28 19.51
C LYS A 125 -6.27 -7.78 19.50
N TYR A 126 -6.56 -7.09 18.40
CA TYR A 126 -6.15 -5.70 18.18
C TYR A 126 -7.31 -4.73 18.07
N GLY A 127 -8.52 -5.23 17.86
CA GLY A 127 -9.72 -4.41 17.73
C GLY A 127 -10.20 -4.20 16.30
N TYR A 128 -11.37 -3.61 16.21
CA TYR A 128 -12.11 -3.39 14.97
C TYR A 128 -11.68 -2.10 14.28
N SER A 129 -11.62 -2.13 12.96
CA SER A 129 -11.40 -0.93 12.13
C SER A 129 -12.76 -0.45 11.58
N ILE A 130 -13.60 0.06 12.45
CA ILE A 130 -15.00 0.46 12.14
C ILE A 130 -15.13 1.90 11.66
N VAL A 131 -14.07 2.67 11.74
CA VAL A 131 -14.00 4.06 11.32
C VAL A 131 -12.76 4.26 10.43
N SER A 132 -12.51 5.50 9.98
CA SER A 132 -11.30 5.79 9.20
C SER A 132 -10.03 5.34 9.94
N LYS A 133 -8.98 5.00 9.20
CA LYS A 133 -7.71 4.58 9.81
C LYS A 133 -7.14 5.62 10.77
N ASP A 134 -7.29 6.89 10.43
CA ASP A 134 -6.78 7.99 11.27
C ASP A 134 -7.54 8.07 12.59
N VAL A 135 -8.88 8.04 12.55
CA VAL A 135 -9.71 8.05 13.75
C VAL A 135 -9.49 6.78 14.58
N ALA A 136 -9.48 5.60 13.96
CA ALA A 136 -9.23 4.33 14.66
C ALA A 136 -7.87 4.33 15.37
N ASN A 137 -6.83 4.87 14.72
CA ASN A 137 -5.52 5.02 15.32
C ASN A 137 -5.51 6.07 16.45
N CYS A 138 -6.27 7.16 16.29
CA CYS A 138 -6.44 8.18 17.32
C CYS A 138 -7.05 7.57 18.58
N VAL A 139 -8.17 6.86 18.45
CA VAL A 139 -8.84 6.16 19.58
C VAL A 139 -7.92 5.12 20.21
N TRP A 140 -7.24 4.31 19.40
CA TRP A 140 -6.30 3.30 19.88
C TRP A 140 -5.19 3.88 20.75
N LEU A 141 -4.54 4.94 20.27
CA LEU A 141 -3.45 5.59 21.00
C LEU A 141 -3.95 6.34 22.24
N ALA A 142 -5.09 7.01 22.15
CA ALA A 142 -5.70 7.69 23.29
C ALA A 142 -6.01 6.70 24.43
N ARG A 143 -6.62 5.56 24.12
CA ARG A 143 -6.95 4.51 25.12
C ARG A 143 -5.72 3.87 25.76
N ARG A 144 -4.62 3.71 25.01
CA ARG A 144 -3.41 3.01 25.51
C ARG A 144 -2.46 3.88 26.30
N SER A 145 -2.24 5.10 25.84
CA SER A 145 -1.17 5.95 26.37
C SER A 145 -1.66 7.23 27.02
N GLY A 146 -2.95 7.53 26.98
CA GLY A 146 -3.47 8.82 27.43
C GLY A 146 -2.88 10.00 26.68
N ASN A 147 -2.38 9.80 25.44
CA ASN A 147 -1.68 10.81 24.67
C ASN A 147 -2.49 12.10 24.55
N GLY A 148 -1.97 13.21 25.08
CA GLY A 148 -2.67 14.49 25.18
C GLY A 148 -3.18 15.02 23.84
N THR A 149 -2.36 14.95 22.78
CA THR A 149 -2.77 15.39 21.44
C THR A 149 -3.94 14.54 20.89
N ARG A 150 -3.91 13.23 21.13
CA ARG A 150 -5.00 12.33 20.68
C ARG A 150 -6.27 12.55 21.46
N MET A 151 -6.14 12.79 22.77
CA MET A 151 -7.27 13.15 23.62
C MET A 151 -7.85 14.52 23.23
N ALA A 152 -7.01 15.53 22.96
CA ALA A 152 -7.45 16.83 22.49
C ALA A 152 -8.22 16.72 21.14
N ARG A 153 -7.76 15.90 20.21
CA ARG A 153 -8.49 15.62 18.95
C ARG A 153 -9.88 15.03 19.21
N LEU A 154 -9.99 14.07 20.14
CA LEU A 154 -11.26 13.42 20.49
C LEU A 154 -12.16 14.30 21.34
N ARG A 155 -11.66 15.41 21.89
CA ARG A 155 -12.45 16.43 22.58
C ARG A 155 -12.79 17.64 21.73
N GLY A 156 -12.27 17.73 20.50
CA GLY A 156 -12.43 18.90 19.65
C GLY A 156 -11.55 20.09 20.08
N GLU A 157 -10.53 19.84 20.90
CA GLU A 157 -9.68 20.87 21.55
C GLU A 157 -8.35 21.08 20.80
N LEU A 158 -8.05 20.31 19.74
CA LEU A 158 -6.81 20.51 18.98
C LEU A 158 -6.92 21.77 18.15
N LEU A 159 -5.91 22.64 18.30
CA LEU A 159 -5.77 23.86 17.52
C LEU A 159 -4.64 23.74 16.50
N ASP A 160 -4.80 24.40 15.36
CA ASP A 160 -3.77 24.60 14.36
C ASP A 160 -2.83 25.74 14.78
N LYS A 161 -1.75 25.98 14.02
CA LYS A 161 -0.71 26.97 14.36
C LYS A 161 -1.23 28.41 14.46
N ASP A 162 -2.32 28.71 13.81
CA ASP A 162 -3.00 30.01 13.80
C ASP A 162 -4.03 30.17 14.95
N GLY A 163 -4.17 29.14 15.81
CA GLY A 163 -5.11 29.13 16.94
C GLY A 163 -6.55 28.74 16.54
N THR A 164 -6.81 28.39 15.29
CA THR A 164 -8.12 27.92 14.87
C THR A 164 -8.32 26.44 15.21
N PRO A 165 -9.58 25.97 15.41
CA PRO A 165 -9.85 24.55 15.59
C PRO A 165 -9.32 23.72 14.42
N SER A 166 -8.55 22.69 14.71
CA SER A 166 -7.96 21.85 13.69
C SER A 166 -9.01 21.01 12.96
N ALA A 167 -8.88 20.95 11.63
CA ALA A 167 -9.68 20.05 10.78
C ALA A 167 -9.43 18.55 11.11
N HIS A 168 -8.40 18.24 11.89
CA HIS A 168 -8.12 16.89 12.38
C HIS A 168 -8.89 16.52 13.66
N ASN A 169 -9.66 17.41 14.23
CA ASN A 169 -10.55 17.10 15.33
C ASN A 169 -11.55 16.01 14.93
N CYS A 170 -11.90 15.17 15.88
CA CYS A 170 -12.76 14.01 15.63
C CYS A 170 -13.64 13.70 16.85
N GLU A 171 -14.19 14.73 17.48
CA GLU A 171 -15.03 14.69 18.68
C GLU A 171 -16.30 13.84 18.49
N ASN A 172 -16.83 13.79 17.28
CA ASN A 172 -17.97 12.93 16.92
C ASN A 172 -17.70 11.43 17.18
N TRP A 173 -16.44 11.06 17.34
CA TRP A 173 -16.00 9.69 17.60
C TRP A 173 -15.50 9.47 19.03
N ALA A 174 -15.65 10.46 19.93
CA ALA A 174 -15.20 10.38 21.32
C ALA A 174 -15.83 9.22 22.09
N PHE A 175 -17.08 8.86 21.78
CA PHE A 175 -17.79 7.74 22.40
C PHE A 175 -17.07 6.39 22.21
N LEU A 176 -16.18 6.28 21.22
CA LEU A 176 -15.39 5.06 21.01
C LEU A 176 -14.31 4.86 22.10
N LEU A 177 -14.02 5.87 22.90
CA LEU A 177 -13.14 5.72 24.07
C LEU A 177 -13.70 4.74 25.09
N ASP A 178 -15.03 4.72 25.25
CA ASP A 178 -15.74 3.89 26.22
C ASP A 178 -16.39 2.65 25.57
N ALA A 179 -16.10 2.40 24.29
CA ALA A 179 -16.66 1.25 23.59
C ALA A 179 -16.27 -0.07 24.29
N PRO A 180 -17.19 -1.04 24.42
CA PRO A 180 -16.94 -2.33 25.08
C PRO A 180 -16.03 -3.26 24.26
N PHE A 181 -15.50 -2.78 23.15
CA PHE A 181 -14.57 -3.48 22.28
C PHE A 181 -13.38 -2.57 21.93
N LEU A 182 -12.32 -3.18 21.43
CA LEU A 182 -11.13 -2.44 20.96
C LEU A 182 -11.40 -1.87 19.57
N VAL A 183 -10.93 -0.64 19.36
CA VAL A 183 -10.91 0.03 18.05
C VAL A 183 -9.47 0.27 17.65
N SER A 184 -9.05 -0.17 16.47
CA SER A 184 -7.69 0.06 15.97
C SER A 184 -7.62 0.05 14.43
N SER A 185 -6.51 0.55 13.89
CA SER A 185 -6.19 0.48 12.46
C SER A 185 -5.17 -0.63 12.11
N GLU A 186 -4.94 -1.57 13.02
CA GLU A 186 -3.86 -2.57 12.94
C GLU A 186 -4.08 -3.65 11.86
N CYS A 187 -5.32 -3.87 11.42
CA CYS A 187 -5.64 -4.94 10.45
C CYS A 187 -4.77 -4.85 9.18
N CYS A 188 -4.62 -3.67 8.61
CA CYS A 188 -3.82 -3.49 7.39
C CYS A 188 -2.33 -3.75 7.64
N ARG A 189 -1.80 -3.31 8.78
CA ARG A 189 -0.41 -3.53 9.17
C ARG A 189 -0.13 -5.03 9.33
N ILE A 190 -1.00 -5.74 10.06
CA ILE A 190 -0.79 -7.16 10.39
C ILE A 190 -1.05 -8.05 9.17
N MET A 191 -2.13 -7.82 8.44
CA MET A 191 -2.53 -8.72 7.36
C MET A 191 -1.79 -8.46 6.05
N LYS A 192 -1.42 -7.20 5.76
CA LYS A 192 -0.76 -6.85 4.48
C LYS A 192 0.70 -6.48 4.68
N LYS A 193 1.01 -5.42 5.45
CA LYS A 193 2.37 -4.89 5.53
C LYS A 193 3.36 -5.86 6.15
N ASN A 194 3.01 -6.50 7.28
CA ASN A 194 3.90 -7.47 7.91
C ASN A 194 4.10 -8.72 7.04
N THR A 195 3.09 -9.13 6.28
CA THR A 195 3.17 -10.26 5.37
C THR A 195 4.13 -9.97 4.21
N ALA A 196 4.01 -8.79 3.59
CA ALA A 196 4.94 -8.36 2.55
C ALA A 196 6.37 -8.19 3.10
N HIS A 197 6.52 -7.51 4.25
CA HIS A 197 7.84 -7.33 4.87
C HIS A 197 8.54 -8.65 5.22
N LYS A 198 7.79 -9.65 5.68
CA LYS A 198 8.35 -10.99 5.90
C LYS A 198 8.90 -11.59 4.62
N TYR A 199 8.15 -11.48 3.52
CA TYR A 199 8.62 -11.92 2.20
C TYR A 199 9.89 -11.19 1.77
N ASP A 200 9.96 -9.87 1.96
CA ASP A 200 11.16 -9.07 1.66
C ASP A 200 12.41 -9.55 2.40
N VAL A 201 12.25 -9.97 3.66
CA VAL A 201 13.37 -10.46 4.49
C VAL A 201 13.79 -11.88 4.10
N GLU A 202 12.84 -12.74 3.71
CA GLU A 202 13.09 -14.14 3.36
C GLU A 202 13.64 -14.32 1.94
N THR A 203 13.46 -13.33 1.06
CA THR A 203 13.90 -13.40 -0.35
C THR A 203 15.16 -12.58 -0.66
N LYS A 204 15.69 -11.88 0.33
CA LYS A 204 17.01 -11.21 0.26
C LYS A 204 18.13 -12.15 0.68
#